data_606c37158db0eb7e4e20f56ba67b250d
#
_entry.id   606c37158db0eb7e4e20f56ba67b250d
#
_cell.length_a   1.000
_cell.length_b   1.000
_cell.length_c   1.000
_cell.angle_alpha   90.00
_cell.angle_beta   90.00
_cell.angle_gamma   90.00
#
_symmetry.space_group_name_H-M   'P 1'
#
loop_
_entity.id
_entity.type
_entity.pdbx_description
1 polymer ?
#
loop_
_entity_poly.entity_id
_entity_poly.type
_entity_poly.pdbx_seq_one_letter_code
_entity_poly.pdbx_strand_id
1 'polypeptide(L)'
;MKTLVVFYSLGGYTKYISEILAKELEADTLELKTKKVYPQEGFKKFLYGGKSVIFKEEPELTNENIDLNSYENIVIGTPVWAGKYAAPFNTFIKQYKFEGKNVAVFACHIGGGADKCLKLIKRALKNNHFIGQTDFVNPLVKNEEKNLKKAVNWARSLTF
;
A
#
# COMPACT_ATOMS: atom_id res chain seq x y z
N MET A 1 5.67 17.15 -11.84
CA MET A 1 5.50 16.76 -10.41
C MET A 1 5.92 15.32 -10.27
N LYS A 2 6.88 14.99 -9.39
CA LYS A 2 7.35 13.62 -9.22
C LYS A 2 6.36 12.79 -8.39
N THR A 3 6.10 11.59 -8.85
CA THR A 3 5.22 10.62 -8.15
C THR A 3 6.03 9.43 -7.64
N LEU A 4 5.75 8.96 -6.42
CA LEU A 4 6.32 7.77 -5.83
C LEU A 4 5.21 6.77 -5.49
N VAL A 5 5.35 5.53 -5.93
CA VAL A 5 4.50 4.41 -5.49
C VAL A 5 5.22 3.66 -4.37
N VAL A 6 4.75 3.81 -3.14
CA VAL A 6 5.27 3.10 -1.96
C VAL A 6 4.38 1.92 -1.66
N PHE A 7 4.93 0.73 -1.56
CA PHE A 7 4.12 -0.45 -1.28
C PHE A 7 4.84 -1.49 -0.42
N TYR A 8 4.05 -2.33 0.23
CA TYR A 8 4.51 -3.58 0.82
C TYR A 8 3.75 -4.74 0.20
N SER A 9 4.45 -5.82 -0.12
CA SER A 9 3.84 -7.00 -0.71
C SER A 9 4.43 -8.28 -0.12
N LEU A 10 3.58 -9.17 0.37
CA LEU A 10 4.02 -10.48 0.88
C LEU A 10 3.75 -11.60 -0.14
N GLY A 11 2.59 -11.59 -0.76
CA GLY A 11 2.16 -12.60 -1.74
C GLY A 11 2.18 -12.15 -3.20
N GLY A 12 2.81 -11.01 -3.51
CA GLY A 12 2.92 -10.50 -4.89
C GLY A 12 1.73 -9.65 -5.37
N TYR A 13 0.57 -9.72 -4.72
CA TYR A 13 -0.64 -9.01 -5.18
C TYR A 13 -0.48 -7.50 -5.21
N THR A 14 0.02 -6.92 -4.13
CA THR A 14 0.23 -5.48 -4.03
C THR A 14 1.33 -5.02 -4.97
N LYS A 15 2.41 -5.80 -5.09
CA LYS A 15 3.50 -5.55 -6.03
C LYS A 15 2.99 -5.47 -7.46
N TYR A 16 2.21 -6.46 -7.91
CA TYR A 16 1.63 -6.50 -9.25
C TYR A 16 0.84 -5.23 -9.58
N ILE A 17 -0.06 -4.81 -8.69
CA ILE A 17 -0.83 -3.57 -8.88
C ILE A 17 0.09 -2.34 -8.85
N SER A 18 1.07 -2.30 -7.94
CA SER A 18 2.01 -1.19 -7.83
C SER A 18 2.83 -0.98 -9.11
N GLU A 19 3.27 -2.06 -9.75
CA GLU A 19 4.02 -2.00 -11.01
C GLU A 19 3.15 -1.44 -12.15
N ILE A 20 1.87 -1.80 -12.21
CA ILE A 20 0.93 -1.25 -13.19
C ILE A 20 0.75 0.25 -12.96
N LEU A 21 0.50 0.65 -11.71
CA LEU A 21 0.30 2.06 -11.37
C LEU A 21 1.55 2.90 -11.62
N ALA A 22 2.73 2.38 -11.26
CA ALA A 22 3.99 3.07 -11.50
C ALA A 22 4.24 3.32 -12.99
N LYS A 23 3.94 2.32 -13.83
CA LYS A 23 4.05 2.46 -15.29
C LYS A 23 3.08 3.50 -15.85
N GLU A 24 1.80 3.47 -15.45
CA GLU A 24 0.79 4.40 -15.95
C GLU A 24 1.01 5.85 -15.47
N LEU A 25 1.62 6.02 -14.29
CA LEU A 25 1.89 7.33 -13.68
C LEU A 25 3.30 7.83 -13.94
N GLU A 26 4.13 7.08 -14.67
CA GLU A 26 5.57 7.34 -14.84
C GLU A 26 6.27 7.62 -13.50
N ALA A 27 5.92 6.80 -12.49
CA ALA A 27 6.32 6.99 -11.10
C ALA A 27 7.52 6.13 -10.70
N ASP A 28 8.32 6.64 -9.78
CA ASP A 28 9.31 5.85 -9.07
C ASP A 28 8.62 4.85 -8.11
N THR A 29 9.30 3.78 -7.76
CA THR A 29 8.76 2.75 -6.84
C THR A 29 9.62 2.57 -5.61
N LEU A 30 8.98 2.33 -4.46
CA LEU A 30 9.62 1.94 -3.21
C LEU A 30 8.88 0.74 -2.60
N GLU A 31 9.42 -0.44 -2.77
CA GLU A 31 8.96 -1.64 -2.06
C GLU A 31 9.53 -1.63 -0.64
N LEU A 32 8.66 -1.54 0.37
CA LEU A 32 9.08 -1.63 1.77
C LEU A 32 9.60 -3.03 2.06
N LYS A 33 10.83 -3.11 2.55
CA LYS A 33 11.51 -4.35 2.96
C LYS A 33 11.76 -4.32 4.45
N THR A 34 11.52 -5.44 5.11
CA THR A 34 11.70 -5.57 6.56
C THR A 34 12.78 -6.57 6.89
N LYS A 35 13.53 -6.30 7.96
CA LYS A 35 14.49 -7.27 8.53
C LYS A 35 13.77 -8.53 9.03
N LYS A 36 12.59 -8.34 9.62
CA LYS A 36 11.71 -9.44 10.00
C LYS A 36 11.05 -10.03 8.75
N VAL A 37 11.23 -11.34 8.55
CA VAL A 37 10.55 -12.08 7.48
C VAL A 37 9.19 -12.55 8.00
N TYR A 38 8.12 -12.16 7.32
CA TYR A 38 6.77 -12.64 7.61
C TYR A 38 6.51 -13.94 6.84
N PRO A 39 6.16 -15.06 7.52
CA PRO A 39 5.92 -16.34 6.86
C PRO A 39 4.66 -16.28 6.00
N GLN A 40 4.74 -16.77 4.76
CA GLN A 40 3.61 -16.77 3.82
C GLN A 40 2.43 -17.60 4.32
N GLU A 41 2.69 -18.71 5.02
CA GLU A 41 1.64 -19.55 5.62
C GLU A 41 0.94 -18.86 6.81
N GLY A 42 1.68 -18.07 7.58
CA GLY A 42 1.14 -17.22 8.63
C GLY A 42 0.21 -16.12 8.10
N PHE A 43 0.43 -15.67 6.87
CA PHE A 43 -0.39 -14.67 6.20
C PHE A 43 -1.85 -15.13 6.02
N LYS A 44 -2.08 -16.37 5.62
CA LYS A 44 -3.45 -16.93 5.56
C LYS A 44 -4.12 -16.94 6.93
N LYS A 45 -3.42 -17.29 8.00
CA LYS A 45 -3.93 -17.24 9.39
C LYS A 45 -4.25 -15.80 9.83
N PHE A 46 -3.48 -14.80 9.37
CA PHE A 46 -3.74 -13.40 9.71
C PHE A 46 -4.94 -12.82 8.98
N LEU A 47 -5.16 -13.20 7.74
CA LEU A 47 -6.35 -12.81 6.99
C LEU A 47 -7.64 -13.35 7.62
N TYR A 48 -7.58 -14.55 8.21
CA TYR A 48 -8.74 -15.25 8.75
C TYR A 48 -8.80 -15.30 10.28
N GLY A 49 -7.71 -15.05 11.00
CA GLY A 49 -7.59 -15.36 12.44
C GLY A 49 -7.60 -14.18 13.41
N GLY A 50 -7.60 -12.94 12.97
CA GLY A 50 -7.91 -11.79 13.82
C GLY A 50 -6.96 -11.52 15.02
N LYS A 51 -5.75 -12.04 15.07
CA LYS A 51 -4.85 -11.78 16.20
C LYS A 51 -4.05 -10.48 16.04
N SER A 52 -4.30 -9.60 16.97
CA SER A 52 -3.97 -8.17 17.02
C SER A 52 -2.49 -7.79 17.22
N VAL A 53 -1.57 -8.73 17.30
CA VAL A 53 -0.17 -8.46 17.69
C VAL A 53 0.60 -7.69 16.61
N ILE A 54 0.38 -8.00 15.35
CA ILE A 54 1.09 -7.39 14.21
C ILE A 54 0.79 -5.90 14.02
N PHE A 55 -0.34 -5.42 14.50
CA PHE A 55 -0.83 -4.06 14.19
C PHE A 55 -0.19 -2.95 15.00
N LYS A 56 0.52 -3.30 16.05
CA LYS A 56 1.34 -2.36 16.82
C LYS A 56 2.83 -2.54 16.52
N GLU A 57 3.20 -3.53 15.70
CA GLU A 57 4.57 -3.73 15.32
C GLU A 57 5.08 -2.59 14.44
N GLU A 58 6.29 -2.16 14.74
CA GLU A 58 7.08 -1.24 13.94
C GLU A 58 8.32 -2.01 13.45
N PRO A 59 8.19 -2.89 12.44
CA PRO A 59 9.32 -3.70 12.00
C PRO A 59 10.40 -2.81 11.39
N GLU A 60 11.66 -3.10 11.71
CA GLU A 60 12.81 -2.40 11.13
C GLU A 60 12.79 -2.54 9.60
N LEU A 61 12.83 -1.41 8.90
CA LEU A 61 12.95 -1.38 7.44
C LEU A 61 14.43 -1.50 7.04
N THR A 62 14.69 -2.26 5.98
CA THR A 62 16.03 -2.44 5.42
C THR A 62 16.25 -1.63 4.14
N ASN A 63 15.29 -0.81 3.77
CA ASN A 63 15.41 0.08 2.62
C ASN A 63 16.48 1.14 2.86
N GLU A 64 17.17 1.54 1.80
CA GLU A 64 17.96 2.76 1.79
C GLU A 64 17.04 3.97 2.02
N ASN A 65 17.60 5.02 2.64
CA ASN A 65 16.84 6.24 2.87
C ASN A 65 16.47 6.89 1.53
N ILE A 66 15.21 7.28 1.41
CA ILE A 66 14.70 8.04 0.29
C ILE A 66 14.33 9.45 0.75
N ASP A 67 14.66 10.46 -0.07
CA ASP A 67 14.22 11.82 0.17
C ASP A 67 12.79 12.02 -0.35
N LEU A 68 11.80 11.90 0.54
CA LEU A 68 10.40 12.12 0.19
C LEU A 68 10.07 13.58 -0.20
N ASN A 69 10.95 14.55 0.11
CA ASN A 69 10.70 15.93 -0.30
C ASN A 69 10.80 16.09 -1.83
N SER A 70 11.50 15.19 -2.51
CA SER A 70 11.60 15.15 -3.96
C SER A 70 10.29 14.76 -4.66
N TYR A 71 9.28 14.28 -3.91
CA TYR A 71 8.00 13.81 -4.45
C TYR A 71 6.85 14.65 -3.92
N GLU A 72 6.00 15.12 -4.79
CA GLU A 72 4.76 15.84 -4.45
C GLU A 72 3.59 14.88 -4.31
N ASN A 73 3.63 13.78 -5.06
CA ASN A 73 2.56 12.80 -5.13
C ASN A 73 3.03 11.44 -4.61
N ILE A 74 2.27 10.84 -3.72
CA ILE A 74 2.58 9.54 -3.12
C ILE A 74 1.37 8.61 -3.28
N VAL A 75 1.57 7.48 -3.95
CA VAL A 75 0.59 6.39 -4.02
C VAL A 75 1.01 5.30 -3.03
N ILE A 76 0.12 4.92 -2.12
CA ILE A 76 0.40 3.91 -1.11
C ILE A 76 -0.39 2.64 -1.39
N GLY A 77 0.33 1.52 -1.54
CA GLY A 77 -0.22 0.19 -1.75
C GLY A 77 0.02 -0.74 -0.57
N THR A 78 -1.05 -1.30 0.01
CA THR A 78 -0.95 -2.20 1.16
C THR A 78 -1.80 -3.45 0.99
N PRO A 79 -1.32 -4.63 1.43
CA PRO A 79 -2.21 -5.75 1.65
C PRO A 79 -3.10 -5.48 2.88
N VAL A 80 -4.30 -6.04 2.87
CA VAL A 80 -5.19 -6.00 4.02
C VAL A 80 -4.84 -7.14 4.98
N TRP A 81 -4.40 -6.78 6.19
CA TRP A 81 -4.12 -7.70 7.27
C TRP A 81 -5.14 -7.52 8.39
N ALA A 82 -6.08 -8.47 8.52
CA ALA A 82 -7.18 -8.42 9.49
C ALA A 82 -7.93 -7.06 9.51
N GLY A 83 -8.22 -6.52 8.33
CA GLY A 83 -8.90 -5.23 8.18
C GLY A 83 -8.04 -4.00 8.43
N LYS A 84 -6.71 -4.13 8.49
CA LYS A 84 -5.76 -3.02 8.68
C LYS A 84 -4.69 -3.04 7.59
N TYR A 85 -3.94 -1.96 7.47
CA TYR A 85 -2.77 -1.91 6.59
C TYR A 85 -1.58 -2.68 7.19
N ALA A 86 -0.64 -3.08 6.36
CA ALA A 86 0.51 -3.89 6.76
C ALA A 86 1.45 -3.14 7.73
N ALA A 87 1.96 -3.85 8.73
CA ALA A 87 2.81 -3.30 9.80
C ALA A 87 4.04 -2.49 9.33
N PRO A 88 4.71 -2.81 8.20
CA PRO A 88 5.82 -1.99 7.69
C PRO A 88 5.47 -0.50 7.49
N PHE A 89 4.20 -0.20 7.22
CA PHE A 89 3.76 1.20 7.10
C PHE A 89 3.76 1.95 8.43
N ASN A 90 3.68 1.29 9.58
CA ASN A 90 3.82 1.96 10.87
C ASN A 90 5.22 2.59 10.98
N THR A 91 6.26 1.82 10.62
CA THR A 91 7.64 2.29 10.61
C THR A 91 7.85 3.37 9.55
N PHE A 92 7.36 3.15 8.34
CA PHE A 92 7.50 4.11 7.23
C PHE A 92 6.90 5.48 7.58
N ILE A 93 5.65 5.51 8.05
CA ILE A 93 4.95 6.76 8.42
C ILE A 93 5.66 7.46 9.57
N LYS A 94 6.15 6.72 10.57
CA LYS A 94 6.87 7.28 11.73
C LYS A 94 8.23 7.84 11.33
N GLN A 95 8.95 7.16 10.44
CA GLN A 95 10.30 7.52 10.01
C GLN A 95 10.29 8.77 9.13
N TYR A 96 9.38 8.84 8.18
CA TYR A 96 9.40 9.90 7.15
C TYR A 96 8.52 11.11 7.50
N LYS A 97 7.45 10.94 8.28
CA LYS A 97 6.58 12.03 8.77
C LYS A 97 6.19 13.07 7.70
N PHE A 98 5.89 12.60 6.48
CA PHE A 98 5.57 13.50 5.38
C PHE A 98 4.16 14.12 5.51
N GLU A 99 4.06 15.38 5.14
CA GLU A 99 2.84 16.19 5.23
C GLU A 99 2.66 17.06 3.98
N GLY A 100 1.43 17.48 3.70
CA GLY A 100 1.12 18.37 2.59
C GLY A 100 1.27 17.76 1.19
N LYS A 101 1.41 16.42 1.09
CA LYS A 101 1.53 15.70 -0.18
C LYS A 101 0.15 15.34 -0.74
N ASN A 102 0.06 15.18 -2.06
CA ASN A 102 -1.08 14.53 -2.68
C ASN A 102 -0.95 13.02 -2.47
N VAL A 103 -1.91 12.40 -1.80
CA VAL A 103 -1.84 10.98 -1.46
C VAL A 103 -3.03 10.23 -2.04
N ALA A 104 -2.74 9.18 -2.80
CA ALA A 104 -3.70 8.16 -3.19
C ALA A 104 -3.38 6.84 -2.46
N VAL A 105 -4.40 6.06 -2.11
CA VAL A 105 -4.20 4.81 -1.38
C VAL A 105 -4.95 3.66 -2.03
N PHE A 106 -4.34 2.48 -2.08
CA PHE A 106 -5.03 1.28 -2.49
C PHE A 106 -4.73 0.09 -1.57
N ALA A 107 -5.66 -0.85 -1.52
CA ALA A 107 -5.54 -2.05 -0.72
C ALA A 107 -5.77 -3.30 -1.56
N CYS A 108 -4.95 -4.34 -1.38
CA CYS A 108 -5.14 -5.65 -1.97
C CYS A 108 -5.62 -6.65 -0.92
N HIS A 109 -6.66 -7.43 -1.24
CA HIS A 109 -7.23 -8.40 -0.32
C HIS A 109 -7.80 -9.63 -1.04
N ILE A 110 -8.12 -10.67 -0.29
CA ILE A 110 -8.71 -11.91 -0.81
C ILE A 110 -10.17 -12.11 -0.39
N GLY A 111 -10.69 -11.34 0.54
CA GLY A 111 -12.04 -11.59 1.06
C GLY A 111 -12.67 -10.46 1.86
N GLY A 112 -12.13 -9.23 1.83
CA GLY A 112 -12.77 -8.09 2.50
C GLY A 112 -11.85 -7.32 3.45
N GLY A 113 -12.43 -6.37 4.18
CA GLY A 113 -11.72 -5.53 5.15
C GLY A 113 -10.99 -4.31 4.54
N ALA A 114 -11.12 -4.09 3.24
CA ALA A 114 -10.46 -2.98 2.54
C ALA A 114 -10.93 -1.62 3.06
N ASP A 115 -12.23 -1.40 3.24
CA ASP A 115 -12.77 -0.13 3.73
C ASP A 115 -12.17 0.30 5.07
N LYS A 116 -12.09 -0.64 6.02
CA LYS A 116 -11.48 -0.39 7.32
C LYS A 116 -9.99 -0.11 7.18
N CYS A 117 -9.29 -0.88 6.36
CA CYS A 117 -7.87 -0.70 6.07
C CYS A 117 -7.57 0.69 5.50
N LEU A 118 -8.30 1.08 4.44
CA LEU A 118 -8.16 2.38 3.79
C LEU A 118 -8.49 3.54 4.73
N LYS A 119 -9.53 3.42 5.55
CA LYS A 119 -9.87 4.40 6.57
C LYS A 119 -8.76 4.59 7.60
N LEU A 120 -8.14 3.49 8.03
CA LEU A 120 -7.07 3.54 9.05
C LEU A 120 -5.79 4.18 8.50
N ILE A 121 -5.36 3.83 7.28
CA ILE A 121 -4.15 4.43 6.70
C ILE A 121 -4.36 5.91 6.39
N LYS A 122 -5.53 6.30 5.90
CA LYS A 122 -5.88 7.71 5.71
C LYS A 122 -5.83 8.50 7.01
N ARG A 123 -6.34 7.92 8.11
CA ARG A 123 -6.26 8.53 9.44
C ARG A 123 -4.80 8.70 9.91
N ALA A 124 -3.94 7.73 9.63
CA ALA A 124 -2.51 7.81 9.97
C ALA A 124 -1.78 8.91 9.17
N LEU A 125 -2.28 9.26 7.99
CA LEU A 125 -1.70 10.25 7.07
C LEU A 125 -2.56 11.52 6.94
N LYS A 126 -3.33 11.87 7.96
CA LYS A 126 -4.35 12.92 7.94
C LYS A 126 -3.87 14.32 7.52
N ASN A 127 -2.58 14.59 7.63
CA ASN A 127 -1.98 15.89 7.26
C ASN A 127 -1.62 15.99 5.77
N ASN A 128 -2.19 15.13 4.92
CA ASN A 128 -1.99 15.12 3.49
C ASN A 128 -3.31 15.30 2.73
N HIS A 129 -3.22 15.64 1.44
CA HIS A 129 -4.37 15.80 0.54
C HIS A 129 -4.72 14.47 -0.10
N PHE A 130 -5.83 13.85 0.30
CA PHE A 130 -6.26 12.58 -0.30
C PHE A 130 -6.99 12.81 -1.61
N ILE A 131 -6.41 12.31 -2.71
CA ILE A 131 -6.91 12.48 -4.08
C ILE A 131 -7.59 11.24 -4.66
N GLY A 132 -7.45 10.08 -4.00
CA GLY A 132 -8.12 8.86 -4.44
C GLY A 132 -7.91 7.67 -3.53
N GLN A 133 -8.86 6.72 -3.60
CA GLN A 133 -8.72 5.42 -2.95
C GLN A 133 -9.40 4.33 -3.76
N THR A 134 -8.86 3.12 -3.70
CA THR A 134 -9.45 1.92 -4.31
C THR A 134 -8.97 0.65 -3.63
N ASP A 135 -9.58 -0.48 -3.99
CA ASP A 135 -9.16 -1.81 -3.56
C ASP A 135 -9.07 -2.77 -4.73
N PHE A 136 -8.37 -3.89 -4.55
CA PHE A 136 -8.25 -4.95 -5.54
C PHE A 136 -8.42 -6.31 -4.88
N VAL A 137 -9.32 -7.11 -5.45
CA VAL A 137 -9.65 -8.46 -4.94
C VAL A 137 -8.91 -9.51 -5.73
N ASN A 138 -8.03 -10.28 -5.09
CA ASN A 138 -7.28 -11.39 -5.70
C ASN A 138 -6.67 -11.04 -7.07
N PRO A 139 -5.89 -9.96 -7.20
CA PRO A 139 -5.55 -9.39 -8.51
C PRO A 139 -4.72 -10.31 -9.42
N LEU A 140 -4.04 -11.32 -8.88
CA LEU A 140 -3.26 -12.30 -9.66
C LEU A 140 -3.98 -13.64 -9.90
N VAL A 141 -5.04 -13.94 -9.14
CA VAL A 141 -5.67 -15.28 -9.16
C VAL A 141 -7.05 -15.24 -9.78
N LYS A 142 -7.77 -14.14 -9.59
CA LYS A 142 -9.14 -13.98 -10.10
C LYS A 142 -9.28 -12.65 -10.82
N ASN A 143 -9.82 -12.72 -12.04
CA ASN A 143 -10.11 -11.50 -12.80
C ASN A 143 -8.88 -10.62 -13.06
N GLU A 144 -7.73 -11.20 -13.39
CA GLU A 144 -6.49 -10.47 -13.65
C GLU A 144 -6.71 -9.33 -14.66
N GLU A 145 -7.34 -9.61 -15.81
CA GLU A 145 -7.66 -8.61 -16.83
C GLU A 145 -8.56 -7.49 -16.29
N LYS A 146 -9.56 -7.82 -15.48
CA LYS A 146 -10.46 -6.83 -14.85
C LYS A 146 -9.69 -5.96 -13.86
N ASN A 147 -8.81 -6.54 -13.05
CA ASN A 147 -7.99 -5.80 -12.10
C ASN A 147 -6.95 -4.92 -12.83
N LEU A 148 -6.36 -5.41 -13.93
CA LEU A 148 -5.49 -4.61 -14.78
C LEU A 148 -6.21 -3.37 -15.32
N LYS A 149 -7.38 -3.55 -15.95
CA LYS A 149 -8.20 -2.44 -16.46
C LYS A 149 -8.60 -1.47 -15.36
N LYS A 150 -8.98 -2.00 -14.18
CA LYS A 150 -9.33 -1.18 -13.01
C LYS A 150 -8.13 -0.34 -12.55
N ALA A 151 -6.93 -0.91 -12.47
CA ALA A 151 -5.72 -0.22 -12.05
C ALA A 151 -5.35 0.90 -13.02
N VAL A 152 -5.35 0.62 -14.34
CA VAL A 152 -5.08 1.60 -15.39
C VAL A 152 -6.08 2.75 -15.34
N ASN A 153 -7.38 2.45 -15.28
CA ASN A 153 -8.42 3.48 -15.23
C ASN A 153 -8.32 4.32 -13.96
N TRP A 154 -8.01 3.69 -12.82
CA TRP A 154 -7.84 4.40 -11.57
C TRP A 154 -6.61 5.32 -11.60
N ALA A 155 -5.47 4.84 -12.10
CA ALA A 155 -4.28 5.68 -12.28
C ALA A 155 -4.59 6.93 -13.10
N ARG A 156 -5.29 6.79 -14.23
CA ARG A 156 -5.69 7.89 -15.11
C ARG A 156 -6.71 8.83 -14.49
N SER A 157 -7.46 8.40 -13.51
CA SER A 157 -8.43 9.23 -12.78
C SER A 157 -7.80 10.08 -11.67
N LEU A 158 -6.56 9.78 -11.27
CA LEU A 158 -5.85 10.56 -10.27
C LEU A 158 -5.40 11.90 -10.88
N THR A 159 -5.94 12.98 -10.35
CA THR A 159 -5.53 14.34 -10.71
C THR A 159 -4.48 14.84 -9.71
N PHE A 160 -3.25 14.78 -10.12
CA PHE A 160 -2.10 15.31 -9.37
C PHE A 160 -1.84 16.76 -9.71
#